data_f4bfa4e674fb5cbf4c33e768ab4ebe8e
#
_entry.id   f4bfa4e674fb5cbf4c33e768ab4ebe8e
#
_cell.length_a   1.000
_cell.length_b   1.000
_cell.length_c   1.000
_cell.angle_alpha   90.00
_cell.angle_beta   90.00
_cell.angle_gamma   90.00
#
_symmetry.space_group_name_H-M   'P 1'
#
loop_
_entity.id
_entity.type
_entity.pdbx_description
1 polymer ?
#
loop_
_entity_poly.entity_id
_entity_poly.type
_entity_poly.pdbx_seq_one_letter_code
_entity_poly.pdbx_strand_id
1 'polypeptide(L)'
;MTIVYTFIRYIYSKEMIYISYGFMQIFSLLYIFSYSKLFLIPDILKELSLVLATLCAVVFAIGFYEGKFFPKITNMKELLFNTLLLNVVILTAFYHYMLFEYLPYTIIYAILFISVVFNFKQGFKPTLIYVAGWSIFCFLLFVFDFKDYYAQKGYMDIVLVAFTMEAMLFTLSVAYKYSTVQVQSKSYENMLLHQSRLAKSGEMIANITHQFRQPLNNISYILINMRKKFYNKKLDEVYFEKKVNQANEQLNFLSKTIEDFKEFYAPTK
;
A
#
# COMPACT_ATOMS: atom_id res chain seq x y z
N MET A 1 25.57 4.13 -1.13
CA MET A 1 24.58 3.43 -2.01
C MET A 1 23.16 3.55 -1.47
N THR A 2 22.86 3.10 -0.25
CA THR A 2 21.51 3.13 0.35
C THR A 2 20.87 4.52 0.39
N ILE A 3 21.61 5.56 0.82
CA ILE A 3 21.13 6.95 0.87
C ILE A 3 20.69 7.44 -0.51
N VAL A 4 21.54 7.25 -1.54
CA VAL A 4 21.22 7.64 -2.91
C VAL A 4 19.97 6.91 -3.42
N TYR A 5 19.87 5.60 -3.16
CA TYR A 5 18.72 4.80 -3.52
C TYR A 5 17.42 5.34 -2.89
N THR A 6 17.44 5.71 -1.62
CA THR A 6 16.24 6.22 -0.92
C THR A 6 15.78 7.57 -1.48
N PHE A 7 16.72 8.48 -1.79
CA PHE A 7 16.36 9.76 -2.42
C PHE A 7 15.81 9.58 -3.83
N ILE A 8 16.39 8.71 -4.64
CA ILE A 8 15.85 8.37 -5.96
C ILE A 8 14.44 7.81 -5.82
N ARG A 9 14.25 6.85 -4.91
CA ARG A 9 12.91 6.26 -4.66
C ARG A 9 11.90 7.29 -4.20
N TYR A 10 12.30 8.23 -3.35
CA TYR A 10 11.42 9.34 -2.93
C TYR A 10 10.97 10.21 -4.11
N ILE A 11 11.87 10.51 -5.06
CA ILE A 11 11.52 11.30 -6.25
C ILE A 11 10.42 10.63 -7.07
N TYR A 12 10.47 9.29 -7.22
CA TYR A 12 9.48 8.53 -7.98
C TYR A 12 8.19 8.25 -7.21
N SER A 13 8.28 7.84 -5.95
CA SER A 13 7.10 7.40 -5.17
C SER A 13 6.43 8.54 -4.41
N LYS A 14 7.16 9.62 -4.09
CA LYS A 14 6.74 10.72 -3.20
C LYS A 14 6.36 10.26 -1.78
N GLU A 15 6.73 9.04 -1.40
CA GLU A 15 6.43 8.49 -0.07
C GLU A 15 7.45 8.96 0.97
N MET A 16 6.96 9.50 2.08
CA MET A 16 7.78 10.08 3.15
C MET A 16 8.68 9.05 3.86
N ILE A 17 8.35 7.76 3.78
CA ILE A 17 9.16 6.69 4.36
C ILE A 17 10.58 6.67 3.78
N TYR A 18 10.74 6.93 2.48
CA TYR A 18 12.07 6.92 1.84
C TYR A 18 12.93 8.10 2.25
N ILE A 19 12.34 9.29 2.34
CA ILE A 19 13.08 10.49 2.72
C ILE A 19 13.46 10.49 4.21
N SER A 20 12.53 10.03 5.09
CA SER A 20 12.82 9.90 6.52
C SER A 20 13.93 8.88 6.78
N TYR A 21 13.89 7.75 6.08
CA TYR A 21 14.95 6.75 6.14
C TYR A 21 16.29 7.29 5.63
N GLY A 22 16.30 8.00 4.50
CA GLY A 22 17.51 8.63 3.96
C GLY A 22 18.16 9.61 4.94
N PHE A 23 17.37 10.49 5.55
CA PHE A 23 17.87 11.42 6.58
C PHE A 23 18.32 10.72 7.86
N MET A 24 17.60 9.69 8.31
CA MET A 24 18.03 8.85 9.44
C MET A 24 19.44 8.31 9.20
N GLN A 25 19.72 7.77 8.02
CA GLN A 25 21.04 7.25 7.67
C GLN A 25 22.13 8.32 7.62
N ILE A 26 21.81 9.52 7.09
CA ILE A 26 22.76 10.64 7.06
C ILE A 26 23.14 11.08 8.48
N PHE A 27 22.15 11.30 9.33
CA PHE A 27 22.39 11.75 10.71
C PHE A 27 23.07 10.67 11.55
N SER A 28 22.73 9.39 11.35
CA SER A 28 23.44 8.27 12.00
C SER A 28 24.91 8.21 11.58
N LEU A 29 25.21 8.41 10.30
CA LEU A 29 26.61 8.50 9.82
C LEU A 29 27.35 9.69 10.45
N LEU A 30 26.73 10.86 10.50
CA LEU A 30 27.33 12.04 11.16
C LEU A 30 27.64 11.76 12.62
N TYR A 31 26.72 11.09 13.34
CA TYR A 31 26.94 10.66 14.71
C TYR A 31 28.12 9.68 14.83
N ILE A 32 28.21 8.66 13.99
CA ILE A 32 29.30 7.68 13.98
C ILE A 32 30.63 8.40 13.66
N PHE A 33 30.69 9.24 12.66
CA PHE A 33 31.90 9.97 12.29
C PHE A 33 32.36 10.95 13.38
N SER A 34 31.46 11.47 14.22
CA SER A 34 31.84 12.34 15.35
C SER A 34 32.73 11.65 16.37
N TYR A 35 32.67 10.30 16.44
CA TYR A 35 33.55 9.50 17.31
C TYR A 35 34.87 9.08 16.65
N SER A 36 34.98 9.20 15.33
CA SER A 36 36.13 8.66 14.59
C SER A 36 37.42 9.46 14.73
N LYS A 37 37.37 10.63 15.39
CA LYS A 37 38.51 11.58 15.48
C LYS A 37 39.09 12.01 14.12
N LEU A 38 38.53 11.52 12.99
CA LEU A 38 38.91 11.91 11.65
C LEU A 38 38.50 13.37 11.34
N PHE A 39 37.40 13.80 11.97
CA PHE A 39 36.86 15.14 11.83
C PHE A 39 36.72 15.78 13.21
N LEU A 40 37.20 17.00 13.41
CA LEU A 40 36.92 17.80 14.60
C LEU A 40 35.48 18.32 14.55
N ILE A 41 34.54 17.46 14.95
CA ILE A 41 33.11 17.81 15.00
C ILE A 41 32.81 18.33 16.40
N PRO A 42 32.20 19.54 16.56
CA PRO A 42 31.78 20.06 17.86
C PRO A 42 30.82 19.10 18.58
N ASP A 43 30.90 18.96 19.90
CA ASP A 43 30.06 18.09 20.70
C ASP A 43 28.56 18.35 20.51
N ILE A 44 28.17 19.61 20.34
CA ILE A 44 26.80 20.03 20.07
C ILE A 44 26.26 19.40 18.75
N LEU A 45 27.10 19.30 17.73
CA LEU A 45 26.71 18.72 16.43
C LEU A 45 26.55 17.20 16.52
N LYS A 46 27.32 16.57 17.39
CA LYS A 46 27.23 15.15 17.69
C LYS A 46 25.88 14.80 18.32
N GLU A 47 25.50 15.51 19.39
CA GLU A 47 24.22 15.29 20.07
C GLU A 47 23.03 15.66 19.19
N LEU A 48 23.14 16.76 18.45
CA LEU A 48 22.14 17.16 17.48
C LEU A 48 21.94 16.06 16.41
N SER A 49 23.01 15.45 15.90
CA SER A 49 22.91 14.40 14.89
C SER A 49 22.18 13.15 15.43
N LEU A 50 22.40 12.75 16.68
CA LEU A 50 21.69 11.64 17.31
C LEU A 50 20.19 11.93 17.46
N VAL A 51 19.85 13.13 17.94
CA VAL A 51 18.44 13.54 18.08
C VAL A 51 17.75 13.59 16.73
N LEU A 52 18.37 14.16 15.71
CA LEU A 52 17.80 14.20 14.36
C LEU A 52 17.65 12.81 13.75
N ALA A 53 18.62 11.91 13.96
CA ALA A 53 18.51 10.51 13.55
C ALA A 53 17.31 9.81 14.20
N THR A 54 17.12 10.01 15.52
CA THR A 54 16.02 9.44 16.28
C THR A 54 14.66 9.92 15.81
N LEU A 55 14.53 11.20 15.50
CA LEU A 55 13.28 11.75 14.96
C LEU A 55 12.95 11.18 13.60
N CYS A 56 13.94 11.11 12.72
CA CYS A 56 13.76 10.47 11.43
C CYS A 56 13.41 8.98 11.59
N ALA A 57 13.95 8.30 12.62
CA ALA A 57 13.62 6.93 12.97
C ALA A 57 12.16 6.76 13.39
N VAL A 58 11.61 7.69 14.19
CA VAL A 58 10.18 7.69 14.57
C VAL A 58 9.30 7.83 13.33
N VAL A 59 9.59 8.82 12.47
CA VAL A 59 8.81 9.03 11.24
C VAL A 59 8.93 7.84 10.29
N PHE A 60 10.11 7.24 10.18
CA PHE A 60 10.34 6.01 9.42
C PHE A 60 9.52 4.84 9.97
N ALA A 61 9.50 4.64 11.30
CA ALA A 61 8.71 3.60 11.93
C ALA A 61 7.20 3.78 11.71
N ILE A 62 6.68 5.00 11.87
CA ILE A 62 5.28 5.32 11.61
C ILE A 62 4.94 5.03 10.14
N GLY A 63 5.74 5.50 9.19
CA GLY A 63 5.54 5.26 7.76
C GLY A 63 5.65 3.78 7.38
N PHE A 64 6.49 3.00 8.08
CA PHE A 64 6.59 1.56 7.85
C PHE A 64 5.30 0.82 8.22
N TYR A 65 4.62 1.22 9.30
CA TYR A 65 3.37 0.63 9.76
C TYR A 65 2.12 1.35 9.27
N GLU A 66 2.27 2.39 8.45
CA GLU A 66 1.15 3.14 7.89
C GLU A 66 0.20 2.22 7.10
N GLY A 67 -1.10 2.44 7.26
CA GLY A 67 -2.14 1.65 6.62
C GLY A 67 -2.46 0.30 7.29
N LYS A 68 -1.61 -0.21 8.19
CA LYS A 68 -1.90 -1.43 8.97
C LYS A 68 -2.29 -1.15 10.42
N PHE A 69 -1.60 -0.21 11.06
CA PHE A 69 -1.78 0.11 12.48
C PHE A 69 -2.14 1.56 12.72
N PHE A 70 -1.73 2.43 11.82
CA PHE A 70 -2.01 3.84 11.89
C PHE A 70 -2.89 4.25 10.71
N PRO A 71 -3.92 5.11 10.94
CA PRO A 71 -4.62 5.74 9.84
C PRO A 71 -3.61 6.51 8.99
N LYS A 72 -3.89 6.65 7.69
CA LYS A 72 -3.02 7.40 6.79
C LYS A 72 -2.83 8.81 7.34
N ILE A 73 -1.60 9.13 7.74
CA ILE A 73 -1.26 10.46 8.25
C ILE A 73 -1.09 11.37 7.04
N THR A 74 -2.11 12.17 6.76
CA THR A 74 -2.17 13.05 5.58
C THR A 74 -1.08 14.12 5.57
N ASN A 75 -0.56 14.49 6.76
CA ASN A 75 0.41 15.58 6.92
C ASN A 75 1.76 15.11 7.49
N MET A 76 2.28 13.98 7.01
CA MET A 76 3.59 13.46 7.44
C MET A 76 4.73 14.47 7.27
N LYS A 77 4.67 15.37 6.26
CA LYS A 77 5.66 16.42 6.06
C LYS A 77 5.64 17.45 7.19
N GLU A 78 4.46 17.85 7.61
CA GLU A 78 4.28 18.79 8.73
C GLU A 78 4.69 18.15 10.05
N LEU A 79 4.34 16.87 10.24
CA LEU A 79 4.78 16.13 11.42
C LEU A 79 6.31 16.07 11.50
N LEU A 80 6.98 15.70 10.40
CA LEU A 80 8.44 15.68 10.33
C LEU A 80 9.03 17.06 10.62
N PHE A 81 8.53 18.10 9.97
CA PHE A 81 9.02 19.46 10.13
C PHE A 81 8.81 19.97 11.56
N ASN A 82 7.61 19.80 12.13
CA ASN A 82 7.30 20.26 13.48
C ASN A 82 8.10 19.49 14.55
N THR A 83 8.31 18.19 14.37
CA THR A 83 9.14 17.40 15.27
C THR A 83 10.60 17.80 15.18
N LEU A 84 11.14 18.04 14.01
CA LEU A 84 12.51 18.57 13.83
C LEU A 84 12.66 19.95 14.50
N LEU A 85 11.73 20.86 14.24
CA LEU A 85 11.75 22.22 14.81
C LEU A 85 11.65 22.18 16.34
N LEU A 86 10.71 21.40 16.89
CA LEU A 86 10.54 21.26 18.33
C LEU A 86 11.82 20.75 19.00
N ASN A 87 12.50 19.79 18.39
CA ASN A 87 13.72 19.23 18.97
C ASN A 87 14.91 20.17 18.88
N VAL A 88 15.04 20.96 17.81
CA VAL A 88 16.06 22.03 17.77
C VAL A 88 15.84 23.02 18.90
N VAL A 89 14.57 23.41 19.14
CA VAL A 89 14.23 24.34 20.24
C VAL A 89 14.51 23.70 21.61
N ILE A 90 14.13 22.45 21.82
CA ILE A 90 14.40 21.75 23.09
C ILE A 90 15.90 21.59 23.32
N LEU A 91 16.65 21.20 22.30
CA LEU A 91 18.10 21.01 22.39
C LEU A 91 18.83 22.34 22.72
N THR A 92 18.42 23.43 22.10
CA THR A 92 19.02 24.75 22.37
C THR A 92 18.65 25.29 23.75
N ALA A 93 17.41 25.00 24.23
CA ALA A 93 16.95 25.48 25.54
C ALA A 93 17.48 24.65 26.73
N PHE A 94 17.67 23.33 26.52
CA PHE A 94 17.94 22.38 27.60
C PHE A 94 19.21 21.56 27.42
N TYR A 95 20.17 22.08 26.65
CA TYR A 95 21.44 21.41 26.32
C TYR A 95 22.20 20.86 27.52
N HIS A 96 22.06 21.47 28.70
CA HIS A 96 22.76 21.07 29.91
C HIS A 96 22.00 20.10 30.82
N TYR A 97 20.81 19.66 30.45
CA TYR A 97 20.04 18.73 31.29
C TYR A 97 20.27 17.27 30.89
N MET A 98 20.85 16.48 31.78
CA MET A 98 21.10 15.01 31.61
C MET A 98 19.89 14.21 31.13
N LEU A 99 18.67 14.65 31.46
CA LEU A 99 17.45 13.91 31.09
C LEU A 99 17.28 13.77 29.57
N PHE A 100 17.80 14.71 28.79
CA PHE A 100 17.71 14.71 27.34
C PHE A 100 18.81 13.89 26.64
N GLU A 101 19.90 13.60 27.33
CA GLU A 101 20.99 12.76 26.80
C GLU A 101 20.51 11.32 26.53
N TYR A 102 19.64 10.77 27.39
CA TYR A 102 19.14 9.41 27.30
C TYR A 102 17.84 9.28 26.50
N LEU A 103 17.13 10.36 26.21
CA LEU A 103 15.84 10.33 25.51
C LEU A 103 15.91 9.69 24.12
N PRO A 104 16.91 10.00 23.26
CA PRO A 104 17.04 9.36 21.95
C PRO A 104 17.17 7.84 22.03
N TYR A 105 17.95 7.34 22.98
CA TYR A 105 18.16 5.90 23.18
C TYR A 105 16.86 5.20 23.62
N THR A 106 16.14 5.80 24.57
CA THR A 106 14.87 5.22 25.05
C THR A 106 13.82 5.15 23.94
N ILE A 107 13.75 6.14 23.07
CA ILE A 107 12.83 6.15 21.92
C ILE A 107 13.19 5.03 20.93
N ILE A 108 14.46 4.85 20.60
CA ILE A 108 14.92 3.81 19.67
C ILE A 108 14.62 2.39 20.25
N TYR A 109 14.90 2.16 21.52
CA TYR A 109 14.57 0.89 22.17
C TYR A 109 13.05 0.65 22.23
N ALA A 110 12.26 1.72 22.44
CA ALA A 110 10.80 1.63 22.39
C ALA A 110 10.30 1.25 20.98
N ILE A 111 10.87 1.81 19.90
CA ILE A 111 10.55 1.43 18.54
C ILE A 111 10.83 -0.04 18.29
N LEU A 112 11.98 -0.55 18.73
CA LEU A 112 12.31 -1.97 18.63
C LEU A 112 11.28 -2.82 19.37
N PHE A 113 10.98 -2.50 20.64
CA PHE A 113 10.05 -3.26 21.46
C PHE A 113 8.64 -3.31 20.82
N ILE A 114 8.14 -2.17 20.41
CA ILE A 114 6.84 -2.06 19.73
C ILE A 114 6.84 -2.90 18.45
N SER A 115 7.90 -2.84 17.65
CA SER A 115 8.04 -3.60 16.41
C SER A 115 8.07 -5.10 16.63
N VAL A 116 8.72 -5.58 17.69
CA VAL A 116 8.73 -6.99 18.10
C VAL A 116 7.32 -7.45 18.47
N VAL A 117 6.61 -6.67 19.32
CA VAL A 117 5.24 -7.00 19.74
C VAL A 117 4.29 -7.07 18.53
N PHE A 118 4.42 -6.17 17.60
CA PHE A 118 3.60 -6.18 16.35
C PHE A 118 3.92 -7.38 15.48
N ASN A 119 5.20 -7.76 15.36
CA ASN A 119 5.58 -8.93 14.57
C ASN A 119 4.95 -10.22 15.13
N PHE A 120 4.97 -10.39 16.46
CA PHE A 120 4.33 -11.55 17.11
C PHE A 120 2.81 -11.61 16.87
N LYS A 121 2.12 -10.46 16.83
CA LYS A 121 0.67 -10.43 16.65
C LYS A 121 0.20 -10.68 15.22
N GLN A 122 0.98 -10.32 14.21
CA GLN A 122 0.48 -10.29 12.82
C GLN A 122 1.25 -11.13 11.80
N GLY A 123 2.44 -11.63 12.14
CA GLY A 123 3.22 -12.52 11.25
C GLY A 123 3.54 -11.91 9.86
N PHE A 124 3.62 -10.58 9.76
CA PHE A 124 3.91 -9.89 8.51
C PHE A 124 5.40 -10.02 8.16
N LYS A 125 5.73 -10.80 7.14
CA LYS A 125 7.12 -11.12 6.77
C LYS A 125 8.08 -9.92 6.66
N PRO A 126 7.71 -8.77 6.04
CA PRO A 126 8.57 -7.59 6.02
C PRO A 126 8.95 -7.07 7.41
N THR A 127 8.07 -7.23 8.41
CA THR A 127 8.31 -6.78 9.78
C THR A 127 9.45 -7.55 10.44
N LEU A 128 9.65 -8.82 10.10
CA LEU A 128 10.74 -9.62 10.67
C LEU A 128 12.11 -9.06 10.25
N ILE A 129 12.28 -8.72 8.98
CA ILE A 129 13.50 -8.08 8.46
C ILE A 129 13.69 -6.70 9.09
N TYR A 130 12.61 -5.96 9.26
CA TYR A 130 12.61 -4.65 9.90
C TYR A 130 13.05 -4.73 11.37
N VAL A 131 12.54 -5.70 12.14
CA VAL A 131 12.95 -5.94 13.52
C VAL A 131 14.42 -6.33 13.60
N ALA A 132 14.92 -7.15 12.67
CA ALA A 132 16.34 -7.49 12.61
C ALA A 132 17.22 -6.26 12.40
N GLY A 133 16.82 -5.34 11.50
CA GLY A 133 17.51 -4.06 11.30
C GLY A 133 17.57 -3.22 12.58
N TRP A 134 16.42 -3.06 13.27
CA TRP A 134 16.38 -2.33 14.55
C TRP A 134 17.21 -3.01 15.64
N SER A 135 17.26 -4.34 15.69
CA SER A 135 18.09 -5.06 16.66
C SER A 135 19.58 -4.76 16.48
N ILE A 136 20.05 -4.70 15.22
CA ILE A 136 21.44 -4.31 14.92
C ILE A 136 21.68 -2.85 15.30
N PHE A 137 20.75 -1.95 14.99
CA PHE A 137 20.87 -0.53 15.32
C PHE A 137 20.92 -0.31 16.85
N CYS A 138 20.05 -0.97 17.62
CA CYS A 138 20.08 -0.93 19.07
C CYS A 138 21.39 -1.52 19.65
N PHE A 139 21.88 -2.60 19.06
CA PHE A 139 23.16 -3.18 19.45
C PHE A 139 24.32 -2.21 19.23
N LEU A 140 24.33 -1.51 18.08
CA LEU A 140 25.32 -0.48 17.81
C LEU A 140 25.29 0.64 18.83
N LEU A 141 24.10 1.15 19.17
CA LEU A 141 23.96 2.19 20.19
C LEU A 141 24.45 1.71 21.56
N PHE A 142 24.15 0.45 21.92
CA PHE A 142 24.64 -0.16 23.14
C PHE A 142 26.17 -0.23 23.17
N VAL A 143 26.80 -0.62 22.06
CA VAL A 143 28.28 -0.64 21.95
C VAL A 143 28.86 0.77 22.08
N PHE A 144 28.20 1.81 21.55
CA PHE A 144 28.63 3.18 21.70
C PHE A 144 28.47 3.74 23.13
N ASP A 145 27.47 3.27 23.85
CA ASP A 145 27.26 3.69 25.25
C ASP A 145 28.38 3.24 26.18
N PHE A 146 29.05 2.11 25.84
CA PHE A 146 30.29 1.65 26.48
C PHE A 146 31.56 2.31 25.93
N LYS A 147 31.51 3.62 25.65
CA LYS A 147 32.47 4.45 24.94
C LYS A 147 33.94 4.29 25.35
N ASP A 148 34.19 4.35 26.65
CA ASP A 148 35.56 4.45 27.17
C ASP A 148 36.37 3.17 26.98
N TYR A 149 35.72 2.04 26.83
CA TYR A 149 36.36 0.75 26.64
C TYR A 149 36.71 0.47 25.18
N TYR A 150 35.87 0.89 24.23
CA TYR A 150 36.01 0.52 22.81
C TYR A 150 36.66 1.62 21.95
N ALA A 151 36.54 2.89 22.32
CA ALA A 151 37.14 4.00 21.57
C ALA A 151 38.67 3.92 21.51
N GLN A 152 39.30 3.29 22.51
CA GLN A 152 40.76 3.12 22.57
C GLN A 152 41.30 1.97 21.68
N LYS A 153 40.47 1.08 21.16
CA LYS A 153 40.92 -0.17 20.52
C LYS A 153 40.65 -0.30 19.03
N GLY A 154 40.25 0.74 18.30
CA GLY A 154 40.11 0.71 16.85
C GLY A 154 38.93 -0.11 16.30
N TYR A 155 37.85 -0.31 17.08
CA TYR A 155 36.64 -1.06 16.68
C TYR A 155 35.71 -0.32 15.70
N MET A 156 36.16 0.81 15.14
CA MET A 156 35.37 1.62 14.22
C MET A 156 34.94 0.84 12.98
N ASP A 157 35.78 -0.09 12.50
CA ASP A 157 35.49 -0.91 11.33
C ASP A 157 34.29 -1.85 11.58
N ILE A 158 34.20 -2.42 12.77
CA ILE A 158 33.08 -3.31 13.14
C ILE A 158 31.75 -2.53 13.18
N VAL A 159 31.78 -1.32 13.70
CA VAL A 159 30.64 -0.41 13.75
C VAL A 159 30.16 -0.05 12.36
N LEU A 160 31.08 0.31 11.47
CA LEU A 160 30.74 0.64 10.07
C LEU A 160 30.19 -0.58 9.32
N VAL A 161 30.73 -1.77 9.55
CA VAL A 161 30.21 -3.01 8.97
C VAL A 161 28.78 -3.27 9.49
N ALA A 162 28.55 -3.18 10.79
CA ALA A 162 27.22 -3.40 11.35
C ALA A 162 26.21 -2.35 10.88
N PHE A 163 26.62 -1.07 10.76
CA PHE A 163 25.80 -0.02 10.18
C PHE A 163 25.43 -0.29 8.70
N THR A 164 26.37 -0.82 7.90
CA THR A 164 26.05 -1.19 6.53
C THR A 164 25.10 -2.39 6.45
N MET A 165 25.21 -3.36 7.36
CA MET A 165 24.28 -4.49 7.45
C MET A 165 22.87 -4.03 7.83
N GLU A 166 22.76 -3.16 8.84
CA GLU A 166 21.49 -2.53 9.25
C GLU A 166 20.84 -1.80 8.06
N ALA A 167 21.60 -0.96 7.35
CA ALA A 167 21.12 -0.23 6.20
C ALA A 167 20.62 -1.15 5.06
N MET A 168 21.28 -2.27 4.83
CA MET A 168 20.83 -3.29 3.88
C MET A 168 19.51 -3.92 4.31
N LEU A 169 19.37 -4.29 5.59
CA LEU A 169 18.16 -4.91 6.12
C LEU A 169 16.96 -3.96 6.03
N PHE A 170 17.13 -2.70 6.39
CA PHE A 170 16.04 -1.72 6.28
C PHE A 170 15.64 -1.49 4.81
N THR A 171 16.61 -1.36 3.91
CA THR A 171 16.34 -1.20 2.48
C THR A 171 15.57 -2.40 1.94
N LEU A 172 15.98 -3.62 2.30
CA LEU A 172 15.32 -4.86 1.91
C LEU A 172 13.90 -4.95 2.49
N SER A 173 13.73 -4.58 3.77
CA SER A 173 12.42 -4.57 4.43
C SER A 173 11.43 -3.62 3.76
N VAL A 174 11.86 -2.40 3.43
CA VAL A 174 11.04 -1.40 2.74
C VAL A 174 10.71 -1.85 1.32
N ALA A 175 11.68 -2.39 0.58
CA ALA A 175 11.48 -2.92 -0.77
C ALA A 175 10.48 -4.08 -0.76
N TYR A 176 10.58 -4.99 0.21
CA TYR A 176 9.67 -6.13 0.35
C TYR A 176 8.25 -5.68 0.75
N LYS A 177 8.12 -4.73 1.68
CA LYS A 177 6.83 -4.11 2.01
C LYS A 177 6.17 -3.54 0.77
N TYR A 178 6.91 -2.75 -0.01
CA TYR A 178 6.38 -2.11 -1.22
C TYR A 178 5.91 -3.13 -2.26
N SER A 179 6.71 -4.16 -2.52
CA SER A 179 6.34 -5.26 -3.42
C SER A 179 5.05 -5.95 -2.96
N THR A 180 4.92 -6.24 -1.66
CA THR A 180 3.73 -6.88 -1.11
C THR A 180 2.48 -6.00 -1.27
N VAL A 181 2.60 -4.70 -1.00
CA VAL A 181 1.50 -3.73 -1.15
C VAL A 181 1.10 -3.59 -2.61
N GLN A 182 2.04 -3.54 -3.55
CA GLN A 182 1.74 -3.50 -4.99
C GLN A 182 0.97 -4.73 -5.47
N VAL A 183 1.39 -5.92 -5.06
CA VAL A 183 0.70 -7.17 -5.42
C VAL A 183 -0.73 -7.17 -4.89
N GLN A 184 -0.93 -6.75 -3.64
CA GLN A 184 -2.26 -6.63 -3.05
C GLN A 184 -3.13 -5.60 -3.79
N SER A 185 -2.60 -4.41 -4.09
CA SER A 185 -3.31 -3.36 -4.83
C SER A 185 -3.79 -3.85 -6.19
N LYS A 186 -2.91 -4.53 -6.94
CA LYS A 186 -3.26 -5.12 -8.25
C LYS A 186 -4.34 -6.20 -8.14
N SER A 187 -4.30 -7.01 -7.08
CA SER A 187 -5.34 -8.00 -6.81
C SER A 187 -6.71 -7.36 -6.54
N TYR A 188 -6.74 -6.28 -5.74
CA TYR A 188 -7.97 -5.52 -5.48
C TYR A 188 -8.51 -4.86 -6.76
N GLU A 189 -7.65 -4.27 -7.58
CA GLU A 189 -8.05 -3.69 -8.86
C GLU A 189 -8.70 -4.73 -9.78
N ASN A 190 -8.09 -5.90 -9.92
CA ASN A 190 -8.67 -7.01 -10.69
C ASN A 190 -10.02 -7.48 -10.13
N MET A 191 -10.17 -7.53 -8.81
CA MET A 191 -11.43 -7.87 -8.17
C MET A 191 -12.52 -6.83 -8.46
N LEU A 192 -12.20 -5.54 -8.37
CA LEU A 192 -13.13 -4.45 -8.71
C LEU A 192 -13.55 -4.49 -10.18
N LEU A 193 -12.62 -4.75 -11.09
CA LEU A 193 -12.91 -4.92 -12.52
C LEU A 193 -13.84 -6.11 -12.75
N HIS A 194 -13.62 -7.23 -12.06
CA HIS A 194 -14.49 -8.38 -12.15
C HIS A 194 -15.90 -8.09 -11.63
N GLN A 195 -16.01 -7.43 -10.47
CA GLN A 195 -17.32 -6.99 -9.92
C GLN A 195 -18.04 -6.03 -10.87
N SER A 196 -17.33 -5.08 -11.46
CA SER A 196 -17.90 -4.14 -12.45
C SER A 196 -18.45 -4.88 -13.68
N ARG A 197 -17.71 -5.88 -14.18
CA ARG A 197 -18.20 -6.73 -15.30
C ARG A 197 -19.44 -7.51 -14.92
N LEU A 198 -19.50 -8.11 -13.72
CA LEU A 198 -20.68 -8.82 -13.23
C LEU A 198 -21.90 -7.90 -13.09
N ALA A 199 -21.70 -6.69 -12.55
CA ALA A 199 -22.78 -5.72 -12.43
C ALA A 199 -23.35 -5.31 -13.80
N LYS A 200 -22.46 -5.01 -14.79
CA LYS A 200 -22.88 -4.71 -16.18
C LYS A 200 -23.60 -5.90 -16.81
N SER A 201 -23.13 -7.12 -16.57
CA SER A 201 -23.82 -8.33 -17.04
C SER A 201 -25.23 -8.47 -16.45
N GLY A 202 -25.38 -8.19 -15.16
CA GLY A 202 -26.69 -8.19 -14.48
C GLY A 202 -27.66 -7.18 -15.08
N GLU A 203 -27.24 -5.96 -15.31
CA GLU A 203 -28.04 -4.92 -15.96
C GLU A 203 -28.46 -5.32 -17.38
N MET A 204 -27.53 -5.88 -18.14
CA MET A 204 -27.79 -6.34 -19.49
C MET A 204 -28.78 -7.51 -19.53
N ILE A 205 -28.68 -8.51 -18.61
CA ILE A 205 -29.64 -9.61 -18.49
C ILE A 205 -31.05 -9.06 -18.19
N ALA A 206 -31.16 -8.04 -17.33
CA ALA A 206 -32.44 -7.40 -17.05
C ALA A 206 -33.04 -6.76 -18.33
N ASN A 207 -32.22 -6.04 -19.09
CA ASN A 207 -32.63 -5.43 -20.36
C ASN A 207 -33.07 -6.48 -21.40
N ILE A 208 -32.32 -7.58 -21.55
CA ILE A 208 -32.68 -8.68 -22.45
C ILE A 208 -33.98 -9.34 -22.02
N THR A 209 -34.16 -9.56 -20.72
CA THR A 209 -35.42 -10.14 -20.21
C THR A 209 -36.60 -9.25 -20.56
N HIS A 210 -36.46 -7.95 -20.52
CA HIS A 210 -37.49 -7.00 -20.98
C HIS A 210 -37.73 -7.08 -22.49
N GLN A 211 -36.67 -7.15 -23.29
CA GLN A 211 -36.76 -7.28 -24.74
C GLN A 211 -37.39 -8.62 -25.18
N PHE A 212 -37.19 -9.71 -24.44
CA PHE A 212 -37.83 -11.00 -24.71
C PHE A 212 -39.29 -11.03 -24.33
N ARG A 213 -39.67 -10.35 -23.26
CA ARG A 213 -41.07 -10.34 -22.78
C ARG A 213 -42.02 -9.78 -23.83
N GLN A 214 -41.62 -8.77 -24.57
CA GLN A 214 -42.46 -8.08 -25.55
C GLN A 214 -42.85 -9.00 -26.74
N PRO A 215 -41.93 -9.62 -27.48
CA PRO A 215 -42.26 -10.52 -28.58
C PRO A 215 -42.98 -11.80 -28.10
N LEU A 216 -42.64 -12.35 -26.92
CA LEU A 216 -43.35 -13.49 -26.33
C LEU A 216 -44.81 -13.17 -26.03
N ASN A 217 -45.08 -11.95 -25.46
CA ASN A 217 -46.46 -11.51 -25.27
C ASN A 217 -47.20 -11.35 -26.59
N ASN A 218 -46.55 -10.80 -27.64
CA ASN A 218 -47.14 -10.69 -28.97
C ASN A 218 -47.52 -12.05 -29.54
N ILE A 219 -46.63 -13.03 -29.46
CA ILE A 219 -46.92 -14.42 -29.89
C ILE A 219 -48.11 -14.99 -29.12
N SER A 220 -48.13 -14.80 -27.80
CA SER A 220 -49.26 -15.23 -26.96
C SER A 220 -50.59 -14.60 -27.40
N TYR A 221 -50.61 -13.28 -27.69
CA TYR A 221 -51.80 -12.63 -28.20
C TYR A 221 -52.22 -13.14 -29.60
N ILE A 222 -51.26 -13.41 -30.47
CA ILE A 222 -51.53 -14.03 -31.77
C ILE A 222 -52.23 -15.36 -31.62
N LEU A 223 -51.69 -16.25 -30.77
CA LEU A 223 -52.23 -17.57 -30.52
C LEU A 223 -53.63 -17.51 -29.87
N ILE A 224 -53.84 -16.60 -28.90
CA ILE A 224 -55.13 -16.42 -28.25
C ILE A 224 -56.18 -15.97 -29.28
N ASN A 225 -55.83 -15.01 -30.14
CA ASN A 225 -56.76 -14.51 -31.19
C ASN A 225 -57.08 -15.56 -32.24
N MET A 226 -56.08 -16.37 -32.66
CA MET A 226 -56.30 -17.49 -33.56
C MET A 226 -57.25 -18.52 -32.94
N ARG A 227 -57.01 -18.90 -31.68
CA ARG A 227 -57.90 -19.83 -30.94
C ARG A 227 -59.31 -19.32 -30.84
N LYS A 228 -59.51 -18.01 -30.50
CA LYS A 228 -60.85 -17.40 -30.41
C LYS A 228 -61.58 -17.43 -31.73
N LYS A 229 -60.92 -17.13 -32.86
CA LYS A 229 -61.51 -17.18 -34.19
C LYS A 229 -61.84 -18.63 -34.63
N PHE A 230 -61.01 -19.58 -34.29
CA PHE A 230 -61.26 -20.99 -34.55
C PHE A 230 -62.54 -21.48 -33.83
N TYR A 231 -62.70 -21.23 -32.54
CA TYR A 231 -63.92 -21.59 -31.81
C TYR A 231 -65.19 -20.91 -32.35
N ASN A 232 -65.05 -19.68 -32.84
CA ASN A 232 -66.17 -18.96 -33.43
C ASN A 232 -66.45 -19.33 -34.88
N LYS A 233 -65.73 -20.31 -35.45
CA LYS A 233 -65.84 -20.74 -36.86
C LYS A 233 -65.59 -19.57 -37.84
N LYS A 234 -64.77 -18.59 -37.48
CA LYS A 234 -64.43 -17.40 -38.29
C LYS A 234 -62.96 -17.38 -38.69
N LEU A 235 -62.25 -18.50 -38.58
CA LEU A 235 -60.85 -18.61 -39.00
C LEU A 235 -60.83 -18.96 -40.47
N ASP A 236 -60.42 -18.05 -41.32
CA ASP A 236 -60.14 -18.25 -42.72
C ASP A 236 -58.64 -18.46 -42.97
N GLU A 237 -58.30 -19.01 -44.13
CA GLU A 237 -56.92 -19.33 -44.52
C GLU A 237 -56.02 -18.04 -44.57
N VAL A 238 -56.52 -16.93 -45.10
CA VAL A 238 -55.79 -15.67 -45.24
C VAL A 238 -55.45 -15.09 -43.88
N TYR A 239 -56.39 -15.15 -42.92
CA TYR A 239 -56.11 -14.67 -41.56
C TYR A 239 -55.16 -15.60 -40.83
N PHE A 240 -55.27 -16.91 -41.02
CA PHE A 240 -54.36 -17.88 -40.44
C PHE A 240 -52.93 -17.65 -40.90
N GLU A 241 -52.70 -17.62 -42.23
CA GLU A 241 -51.39 -17.31 -42.83
C GLU A 241 -50.80 -15.99 -42.32
N LYS A 242 -51.60 -14.94 -42.31
CA LYS A 242 -51.15 -13.61 -41.79
C LYS A 242 -50.68 -13.74 -40.33
N LYS A 243 -51.40 -14.48 -39.48
CA LYS A 243 -51.04 -14.60 -38.07
C LYS A 243 -49.83 -15.48 -37.85
N VAL A 244 -49.64 -16.54 -38.61
CA VAL A 244 -48.45 -17.41 -38.61
C VAL A 244 -47.22 -16.54 -39.04
N ASN A 245 -47.32 -15.76 -40.09
CA ASN A 245 -46.22 -14.89 -40.53
C ASN A 245 -45.85 -13.88 -39.46
N GLN A 246 -46.82 -13.23 -38.80
CA GLN A 246 -46.56 -12.34 -37.65
C GLN A 246 -45.88 -13.03 -36.49
N ALA A 247 -46.24 -14.29 -36.17
CA ALA A 247 -45.58 -15.02 -35.11
C ALA A 247 -44.12 -15.39 -35.47
N ASN A 248 -43.89 -15.79 -36.74
CA ASN A 248 -42.55 -16.06 -37.26
C ASN A 248 -41.64 -14.81 -37.25
N GLU A 249 -42.16 -13.64 -37.55
CA GLU A 249 -41.42 -12.38 -37.43
C GLU A 249 -40.93 -12.12 -35.97
N GLN A 250 -41.81 -12.38 -35.00
CA GLN A 250 -41.44 -12.25 -33.56
C GLN A 250 -40.40 -13.29 -33.14
N LEU A 251 -40.48 -14.55 -33.63
CA LEU A 251 -39.46 -15.56 -33.38
C LEU A 251 -38.12 -15.23 -34.02
N ASN A 252 -38.11 -14.71 -35.23
CA ASN A 252 -36.87 -14.28 -35.88
C ASN A 252 -36.22 -13.09 -35.13
N PHE A 253 -37.03 -12.16 -34.63
CA PHE A 253 -36.52 -11.08 -33.78
C PHE A 253 -35.88 -11.63 -32.51
N LEU A 254 -36.50 -12.58 -31.82
CA LEU A 254 -35.92 -13.24 -30.65
C LEU A 254 -34.59 -13.95 -30.95
N SER A 255 -34.54 -14.71 -32.05
CA SER A 255 -33.34 -15.41 -32.49
C SER A 255 -32.18 -14.43 -32.73
N LYS A 256 -32.45 -13.35 -33.44
CA LYS A 256 -31.44 -12.28 -33.69
C LYS A 256 -30.96 -11.66 -32.41
N THR A 257 -31.86 -11.35 -31.47
CA THR A 257 -31.49 -10.79 -30.17
C THR A 257 -30.56 -11.72 -29.38
N ILE A 258 -30.78 -13.05 -29.47
CA ILE A 258 -29.91 -14.06 -28.84
C ILE A 258 -28.53 -14.09 -29.52
N GLU A 259 -28.46 -13.99 -30.84
CA GLU A 259 -27.18 -13.94 -31.58
C GLU A 259 -26.37 -12.71 -31.24
N ASP A 260 -26.98 -11.53 -31.24
CA ASP A 260 -26.36 -10.28 -30.86
C ASP A 260 -25.79 -10.35 -29.44
N PHE A 261 -26.53 -10.99 -28.51
CA PHE A 261 -26.07 -11.21 -27.14
C PHE A 261 -24.87 -12.18 -27.07
N LYS A 262 -24.92 -13.28 -27.81
CA LYS A 262 -23.84 -14.27 -27.87
C LYS A 262 -22.55 -13.63 -28.42
N GLU A 263 -22.64 -12.81 -29.46
CA GLU A 263 -21.49 -12.12 -30.04
C GLU A 263 -20.84 -11.13 -29.07
N PHE A 264 -21.66 -10.41 -28.30
CA PHE A 264 -21.18 -9.49 -27.28
C PHE A 264 -20.41 -10.19 -26.13
N TYR A 265 -20.77 -11.44 -25.80
CA TYR A 265 -20.11 -12.24 -24.76
C TYR A 265 -19.02 -13.17 -25.29
N ALA A 266 -18.83 -13.25 -26.59
CA ALA A 266 -17.73 -14.04 -27.13
C ALA A 266 -16.42 -13.44 -26.62
N PRO A 267 -15.53 -14.25 -26.02
CA PRO A 267 -14.24 -13.76 -25.60
C PRO A 267 -13.50 -13.23 -26.83
N THR A 268 -13.16 -11.94 -26.81
CA THR A 268 -12.22 -11.37 -27.79
C THR A 268 -10.94 -12.21 -27.73
N LYS A 269 -10.66 -12.90 -28.84
CA LYS A 269 -9.43 -13.67 -29.04
C LYS A 269 -8.20 -12.78 -28.97
#